data_0e8fe3522f676bea29f5c4147ba587b7
#
_entry.id   0e8fe3522f676bea29f5c4147ba587b7
#
_cell.length_a   1.000
_cell.length_b   1.000
_cell.length_c   1.000
_cell.angle_alpha   90.00
_cell.angle_beta   90.00
_cell.angle_gamma   90.00
#
_symmetry.space_group_name_H-M   'P 1'
#
loop_
_entity.id
_entity.type
_entity.pdbx_description
1 polymer ?
#
loop_
_entity_poly.entity_id
_entity_poly.type
_entity_poly.pdbx_seq_one_letter_code
_entity_poly.pdbx_strand_id
1 'polypeptide(L)'
;MLPRVLACAPALPRWAKAKFGLTASQILEVVDTLRREEALESLQLVHFHLGSQIANIRDIQRGLRECARFYQNLMQLGAPIDTVDVGGGLGIDYEGTRSRSFCSANYSMREYARNVVSAFAQLCQEANLPQPHLISESGRALTAHHAVLITNVIGEERIDDTPPERHSTGESQEDAQVELLWRVFEQLATAQEPRMLVEA
;
A
#
# COMPACT_ATOMS: atom_id res chain seq x y z
N MET A 1 -23.21 3.55 -22.90
CA MET A 1 -22.36 2.44 -22.47
C MET A 1 -21.67 2.91 -21.19
N LEU A 2 -21.74 2.19 -20.08
CA LEU A 2 -21.09 2.63 -18.83
C LEU A 2 -19.58 2.40 -18.94
N PRO A 3 -18.73 3.36 -18.55
CA PRO A 3 -17.29 3.20 -18.54
C PRO A 3 -16.89 2.02 -17.62
N ARG A 4 -15.96 1.19 -18.06
CA ARG A 4 -15.44 0.10 -17.26
C ARG A 4 -14.17 0.56 -16.55
N VAL A 5 -14.14 0.35 -15.25
CA VAL A 5 -13.03 0.68 -14.37
C VAL A 5 -12.15 -0.55 -14.19
N LEU A 6 -10.86 -0.40 -14.40
CA LEU A 6 -9.87 -1.44 -14.13
C LEU A 6 -9.08 -1.08 -12.88
N ALA A 7 -9.19 -1.90 -11.83
CA ALA A 7 -8.41 -1.74 -10.63
C ALA A 7 -7.13 -2.59 -10.71
N CYS A 8 -5.98 -1.97 -10.56
CA CYS A 8 -4.68 -2.63 -10.61
C CYS A 8 -4.12 -2.83 -9.20
N ALA A 9 -3.54 -3.99 -8.93
CA ALA A 9 -2.75 -4.22 -7.74
C ALA A 9 -1.28 -3.87 -8.02
N PRO A 10 -0.63 -3.03 -7.21
CA PRO A 10 0.79 -2.72 -7.38
C PRO A 10 1.66 -3.97 -7.18
N ALA A 11 2.64 -4.19 -8.06
CA ALA A 11 3.50 -5.38 -8.11
C ALA A 11 4.71 -5.33 -7.15
N LEU A 12 4.66 -4.58 -6.06
CA LEU A 12 5.72 -4.60 -5.05
C LEU A 12 5.72 -5.94 -4.29
N PRO A 13 6.89 -6.49 -3.88
CA PRO A 13 7.01 -7.85 -3.32
C PRO A 13 6.12 -8.14 -2.10
N ARG A 14 5.73 -7.12 -1.34
CA ARG A 14 4.76 -7.23 -0.23
C ARG A 14 3.29 -7.17 -0.68
N TRP A 15 3.01 -6.69 -1.89
CA TRP A 15 1.68 -6.40 -2.42
C TRP A 15 1.21 -7.42 -3.46
N ALA A 16 2.08 -8.34 -3.89
CA ALA A 16 1.70 -9.46 -4.75
C ALA A 16 0.62 -10.37 -4.14
N LYS A 17 0.31 -10.18 -2.85
CA LYS A 17 -0.82 -10.77 -2.11
C LYS A 17 -1.90 -9.74 -1.77
N ALA A 18 -1.99 -8.63 -2.51
CA ALA A 18 -3.03 -7.64 -2.28
C ALA A 18 -4.41 -8.31 -2.42
N LYS A 19 -5.30 -8.01 -1.46
CA LYS A 19 -6.67 -8.56 -1.47
C LYS A 19 -7.55 -7.92 -2.56
N PHE A 20 -7.11 -6.81 -3.13
CA PHE A 20 -7.88 -5.99 -4.05
C PHE A 20 -7.11 -5.74 -5.34
N GLY A 21 -7.87 -5.53 -6.41
CA GLY A 21 -7.33 -5.27 -7.73
C GLY A 21 -6.90 -6.52 -8.48
N LEU A 22 -6.48 -6.33 -9.71
CA LEU A 22 -6.07 -7.38 -10.64
C LEU A 22 -4.55 -7.41 -10.77
N THR A 23 -4.00 -8.60 -10.91
CA THR A 23 -2.59 -8.79 -11.27
C THR A 23 -2.35 -8.40 -12.73
N ALA A 24 -1.09 -8.20 -13.12
CA ALA A 24 -0.74 -7.87 -14.51
C ALA A 24 -1.27 -8.91 -15.51
N SER A 25 -1.20 -10.21 -15.19
CA SER A 25 -1.74 -11.27 -16.04
C SER A 25 -3.26 -11.19 -16.19
N GLN A 26 -3.98 -10.94 -15.09
CA GLN A 26 -5.42 -10.77 -15.13
C GLN A 26 -5.86 -9.52 -15.93
N ILE A 27 -5.06 -8.44 -15.85
CA ILE A 27 -5.29 -7.23 -16.66
C ILE A 27 -5.16 -7.55 -18.15
N LEU A 28 -4.14 -8.32 -18.55
CA LEU A 28 -3.97 -8.77 -19.92
C LEU A 28 -5.17 -9.62 -20.39
N GLU A 29 -5.65 -10.53 -19.55
CA GLU A 29 -6.85 -11.34 -19.83
C GLU A 29 -8.09 -10.47 -20.04
N VAL A 30 -8.25 -9.41 -19.22
CA VAL A 30 -9.35 -8.43 -19.40
C VAL A 30 -9.22 -7.70 -20.74
N VAL A 31 -8.03 -7.21 -21.07
CA VAL A 31 -7.78 -6.52 -22.33
C VAL A 31 -8.05 -7.43 -23.52
N ASP A 32 -7.58 -8.67 -23.48
CA ASP A 32 -7.79 -9.64 -24.55
C ASP A 32 -9.27 -10.04 -24.70
N THR A 33 -9.98 -10.16 -23.57
CA THR A 33 -11.42 -10.41 -23.59
C THR A 33 -12.18 -9.24 -24.19
N LEU A 34 -11.89 -8.01 -23.76
CA LEU A 34 -12.54 -6.82 -24.31
C LEU A 34 -12.24 -6.63 -25.81
N ARG A 35 -11.05 -7.00 -26.25
CA ARG A 35 -10.68 -6.95 -27.67
C ARG A 35 -11.47 -7.97 -28.50
N ARG A 36 -11.63 -9.20 -28.00
CA ARG A 36 -12.43 -10.24 -28.67
C ARG A 36 -13.91 -9.88 -28.77
N GLU A 37 -14.41 -9.18 -27.76
CA GLU A 37 -15.81 -8.72 -27.70
C GLU A 37 -16.02 -7.35 -28.40
N GLU A 38 -15.00 -6.85 -29.10
CA GLU A 38 -15.03 -5.51 -29.75
C GLU A 38 -15.46 -4.37 -28.82
N ALA A 39 -15.07 -4.47 -27.55
CA ALA A 39 -15.49 -3.57 -26.47
C ALA A 39 -14.31 -2.87 -25.78
N LEU A 40 -13.10 -2.90 -26.35
CA LEU A 40 -11.89 -2.33 -25.74
C LEU A 40 -12.02 -0.82 -25.48
N GLU A 41 -12.75 -0.12 -26.32
CA GLU A 41 -13.06 1.31 -26.20
C GLU A 41 -13.83 1.68 -24.92
N SER A 42 -14.45 0.71 -24.26
CA SER A 42 -15.14 0.92 -22.98
C SER A 42 -14.21 0.98 -21.79
N LEU A 43 -12.92 0.61 -21.95
CA LEU A 43 -11.92 0.65 -20.90
C LEU A 43 -11.26 2.03 -20.88
N GLN A 44 -11.79 2.94 -20.09
CA GLN A 44 -11.43 4.36 -20.08
C GLN A 44 -10.74 4.82 -18.80
N LEU A 45 -10.87 4.05 -17.69
CA LEU A 45 -10.31 4.41 -16.41
C LEU A 45 -9.49 3.27 -15.80
N VAL A 46 -8.32 3.60 -15.30
CA VAL A 46 -7.53 2.72 -14.45
C VAL A 46 -7.49 3.28 -13.02
N HIS A 47 -7.80 2.41 -12.07
CA HIS A 47 -7.75 2.71 -10.63
C HIS A 47 -6.69 1.88 -9.95
N PHE A 48 -5.98 2.46 -9.00
CA PHE A 48 -5.15 1.72 -8.07
C PHE A 48 -5.24 2.30 -6.65
N HIS A 49 -4.95 1.46 -5.66
CA HIS A 49 -4.99 1.85 -4.26
C HIS A 49 -3.73 1.38 -3.54
N LEU A 50 -2.94 2.32 -3.03
CA LEU A 50 -1.67 2.03 -2.36
C LEU A 50 -1.83 1.55 -0.92
N GLY A 51 -2.92 1.92 -0.28
CA GLY A 51 -3.18 1.63 1.13
C GLY A 51 -3.86 2.77 1.86
N SER A 52 -3.74 2.79 3.18
CA SER A 52 -4.33 3.81 4.05
C SER A 52 -3.24 4.43 4.91
N GLN A 53 -3.34 5.74 5.18
CA GLN A 53 -2.43 6.47 6.06
C GLN A 53 -0.95 6.21 5.70
N ILE A 54 -0.57 6.46 4.45
CA ILE A 54 0.79 6.25 3.98
C ILE A 54 1.67 7.36 4.51
N ALA A 55 2.50 7.06 5.50
CA ALA A 55 3.29 8.05 6.22
C ALA A 55 4.50 8.58 5.43
N ASN A 56 4.97 7.82 4.44
CA ASN A 56 6.21 8.13 3.73
C ASN A 56 5.96 8.45 2.25
N ILE A 57 6.35 9.66 1.84
CA ILE A 57 6.23 10.11 0.44
C ILE A 57 6.94 9.19 -0.56
N ARG A 58 8.02 8.53 -0.16
CA ARG A 58 8.76 7.60 -1.03
C ARG A 58 7.92 6.39 -1.45
N ASP A 59 7.03 5.92 -0.58
CA ASP A 59 6.15 4.80 -0.88
C ASP A 59 5.08 5.21 -1.90
N ILE A 60 4.54 6.43 -1.75
CA ILE A 60 3.67 7.04 -2.75
C ILE A 60 4.39 7.17 -4.09
N GLN A 61 5.61 7.70 -4.12
CA GLN A 61 6.39 7.84 -5.36
C GLN A 61 6.63 6.50 -6.06
N ARG A 62 6.87 5.43 -5.30
CA ARG A 62 7.03 4.07 -5.87
C ARG A 62 5.75 3.60 -6.52
N GLY A 63 4.63 3.72 -5.81
CA GLY A 63 3.33 3.31 -6.34
C GLY A 63 2.91 4.13 -7.55
N LEU A 64 3.14 5.44 -7.55
CA LEU A 64 2.85 6.31 -8.69
C LEU A 64 3.65 5.91 -9.93
N ARG A 65 4.94 5.58 -9.79
CA ARG A 65 5.73 5.09 -10.93
C ARG A 65 5.19 3.80 -11.51
N GLU A 66 4.70 2.93 -10.66
CA GLU A 66 4.11 1.67 -11.12
C GLU A 66 2.76 1.90 -11.80
N CYS A 67 1.90 2.71 -11.21
CA CYS A 67 0.63 3.10 -11.82
C CYS A 67 0.84 3.74 -13.21
N ALA A 68 1.80 4.65 -13.32
CA ALA A 68 2.14 5.30 -14.58
C ALA A 68 2.59 4.27 -15.64
N ARG A 69 3.33 3.22 -15.27
CA ARG A 69 3.69 2.12 -16.17
C ARG A 69 2.47 1.33 -16.63
N PHE A 70 1.52 1.04 -15.74
CA PHE A 70 0.27 0.38 -16.13
C PHE A 70 -0.52 1.23 -17.11
N TYR A 71 -0.63 2.54 -16.86
CA TYR A 71 -1.24 3.47 -17.79
C TYR A 71 -0.58 3.40 -19.16
N GLN A 72 0.76 3.53 -19.22
CA GLN A 72 1.52 3.44 -20.46
C GLN A 72 1.29 2.13 -21.21
N ASN A 73 1.37 1.00 -20.51
CA ASN A 73 1.21 -0.31 -21.13
C ASN A 73 -0.21 -0.52 -21.67
N LEU A 74 -1.23 -0.08 -20.94
CA LEU A 74 -2.62 -0.15 -21.39
C LEU A 74 -2.86 0.69 -22.64
N MET A 75 -2.31 1.91 -22.68
CA MET A 75 -2.34 2.77 -23.87
C MET A 75 -1.65 2.11 -25.07
N GLN A 76 -0.48 1.48 -24.86
CA GLN A 76 0.24 0.74 -25.92
C GLN A 76 -0.53 -0.49 -26.40
N LEU A 77 -1.33 -1.11 -25.53
CA LEU A 77 -2.23 -2.20 -25.90
C LEU A 77 -3.50 -1.72 -26.61
N GLY A 78 -3.65 -0.42 -26.82
CA GLY A 78 -4.79 0.18 -27.55
C GLY A 78 -6.02 0.47 -26.70
N ALA A 79 -5.93 0.33 -25.36
CA ALA A 79 -7.02 0.75 -24.47
C ALA A 79 -7.04 2.29 -24.36
N PRO A 80 -8.14 2.97 -24.66
CA PRO A 80 -8.20 4.43 -24.67
C PRO A 80 -8.42 4.98 -23.24
N ILE A 81 -7.43 4.75 -22.37
CA ILE A 81 -7.48 5.25 -21.00
C ILE A 81 -7.34 6.77 -21.01
N ASP A 82 -8.34 7.48 -20.56
CA ASP A 82 -8.33 8.94 -20.44
C ASP A 82 -8.28 9.41 -18.98
N THR A 83 -8.53 8.51 -18.02
CA THR A 83 -8.62 8.83 -16.60
C THR A 83 -7.79 7.86 -15.77
N VAL A 84 -7.05 8.39 -14.81
CA VAL A 84 -6.34 7.61 -13.81
C VAL A 84 -6.80 8.05 -12.42
N ASP A 85 -7.37 7.12 -11.67
CA ASP A 85 -7.67 7.29 -10.27
C ASP A 85 -6.52 6.73 -9.43
N VAL A 86 -5.76 7.62 -8.80
CA VAL A 86 -4.62 7.26 -7.96
C VAL A 86 -5.06 6.75 -6.58
N GLY A 87 -6.36 6.62 -6.34
CA GLY A 87 -6.92 6.10 -5.12
C GLY A 87 -6.71 6.99 -3.91
N GLY A 88 -6.82 6.36 -2.74
CA GLY A 88 -6.60 7.00 -1.45
C GLY A 88 -5.20 6.77 -0.88
N GLY A 89 -5.11 6.94 0.42
CA GLY A 89 -3.88 6.66 1.17
C GLY A 89 -3.06 7.88 1.55
N LEU A 90 -3.44 9.08 1.09
CA LEU A 90 -2.84 10.34 1.56
C LEU A 90 -2.86 10.38 3.09
N GLY A 91 -1.67 10.41 3.70
CA GLY A 91 -1.49 10.39 5.15
C GLY A 91 -1.77 11.74 5.79
N ILE A 92 -2.24 11.70 7.02
CA ILE A 92 -2.45 12.87 7.86
C ILE A 92 -1.48 12.83 9.02
N ASP A 93 -0.93 13.98 9.33
CA ASP A 93 -0.04 14.16 10.46
C ASP A 93 -0.85 14.46 11.73
N TYR A 94 -1.39 13.41 12.37
CA TYR A 94 -2.16 13.54 13.60
C TYR A 94 -1.29 13.91 14.80
N GLU A 95 -0.02 13.50 14.80
CA GLU A 95 0.93 13.78 15.89
C GLU A 95 1.61 15.14 15.78
N GLY A 96 1.58 15.78 14.62
CA GLY A 96 2.32 17.01 14.35
C GLY A 96 3.84 16.82 14.21
N THR A 97 4.32 15.56 14.16
CA THR A 97 5.75 15.25 14.16
C THR A 97 6.38 15.30 12.78
N ARG A 98 5.58 15.30 11.72
CA ARG A 98 6.01 15.20 10.31
C ARG A 98 7.01 14.08 10.08
N SER A 99 6.75 12.95 10.72
CA SER A 99 7.61 11.78 10.68
C SER A 99 7.03 10.66 9.80
N ARG A 100 7.70 9.51 9.80
CA ARG A 100 7.21 8.28 9.17
C ARG A 100 6.44 7.38 10.13
N SER A 101 6.07 7.89 11.29
CA SER A 101 5.17 7.21 12.23
C SER A 101 3.84 6.90 11.55
N PHE A 102 3.19 5.82 11.96
CA PHE A 102 1.88 5.41 11.41
C PHE A 102 0.75 6.42 11.70
N CYS A 103 0.91 7.29 12.71
CA CYS A 103 0.00 8.40 13.01
C CYS A 103 0.49 9.76 12.48
N SER A 104 1.48 9.77 11.59
CA SER A 104 2.07 10.96 11.01
C SER A 104 2.23 10.84 9.49
N ALA A 105 2.70 11.89 8.83
CA ALA A 105 3.10 11.89 7.44
C ALA A 105 4.26 12.86 7.23
N ASN A 106 5.32 12.40 6.54
CA ASN A 106 6.54 13.19 6.32
C ASN A 106 6.46 14.14 5.12
N TYR A 107 5.25 14.43 4.64
CA TYR A 107 5.02 15.27 3.46
C TYR A 107 3.75 16.11 3.63
N SER A 108 3.64 17.15 2.84
CA SER A 108 2.46 18.01 2.75
C SER A 108 1.53 17.58 1.61
N MET A 109 0.27 18.02 1.66
CA MET A 109 -0.69 17.84 0.57
C MET A 109 -0.16 18.40 -0.76
N ARG A 110 0.56 19.53 -0.71
CA ARG A 110 1.19 20.12 -1.91
C ARG A 110 2.29 19.22 -2.49
N GLU A 111 3.09 18.60 -1.65
CA GLU A 111 4.11 17.64 -2.09
C GLU A 111 3.48 16.39 -2.68
N TYR A 112 2.42 15.87 -2.06
CA TYR A 112 1.65 14.78 -2.62
C TYR A 112 1.14 15.13 -4.02
N ALA A 113 0.41 16.23 -4.18
CA ALA A 113 -0.15 16.64 -5.46
C ALA A 113 0.95 16.85 -6.53
N ARG A 114 2.08 17.46 -6.15
CA ARG A 114 3.24 17.63 -7.05
C ARG A 114 3.79 16.29 -7.52
N ASN A 115 3.93 15.32 -6.62
CA ASN A 115 4.42 13.99 -6.98
C ASN A 115 3.47 13.26 -7.92
N VAL A 116 2.15 13.35 -7.67
CA VAL A 116 1.13 12.77 -8.56
C VAL A 116 1.23 13.36 -9.96
N VAL A 117 1.14 14.67 -10.06
CA VAL A 117 1.17 15.36 -11.37
C VAL A 117 2.49 15.13 -12.10
N SER A 118 3.64 15.25 -11.40
CA SER A 118 4.95 15.09 -12.04
C SER A 118 5.18 13.69 -12.57
N ALA A 119 4.71 12.64 -11.87
CA ALA A 119 4.89 11.26 -12.30
C ALA A 119 4.21 10.99 -13.65
N PHE A 120 2.98 11.47 -13.82
CA PHE A 120 2.24 11.31 -15.09
C PHE A 120 2.73 12.26 -16.17
N ALA A 121 3.03 13.53 -15.83
CA ALA A 121 3.54 14.49 -16.80
C ALA A 121 4.86 14.02 -17.42
N GLN A 122 5.79 13.54 -16.61
CA GLN A 122 7.07 13.02 -17.08
C GLN A 122 6.89 11.80 -17.97
N LEU A 123 6.11 10.80 -17.54
CA LEU A 123 5.83 9.60 -18.33
C LEU A 123 5.19 9.94 -19.67
N CYS A 124 4.16 10.79 -19.68
CA CYS A 124 3.45 11.16 -20.89
C CYS A 124 4.36 11.90 -21.87
N GLN A 125 5.25 12.74 -21.37
CA GLN A 125 6.25 13.41 -22.20
C GLN A 125 7.25 12.42 -22.80
N GLU A 126 7.80 11.50 -22.00
CA GLU A 126 8.79 10.49 -22.44
C GLU A 126 8.18 9.49 -23.44
N ALA A 127 6.94 9.08 -23.22
CA ALA A 127 6.25 8.09 -24.04
C ALA A 127 5.41 8.68 -25.18
N ASN A 128 5.36 10.00 -25.32
CA ASN A 128 4.51 10.72 -26.28
C ASN A 128 3.03 10.31 -26.18
N LEU A 129 2.54 10.25 -24.95
CA LEU A 129 1.15 9.90 -24.60
C LEU A 129 0.35 11.14 -24.18
N PRO A 130 -0.99 11.13 -24.33
CA PRO A 130 -1.83 12.18 -23.77
C PRO A 130 -1.75 12.16 -22.23
N GLN A 131 -1.94 13.31 -21.61
CA GLN A 131 -2.04 13.38 -20.16
C GLN A 131 -3.44 12.94 -19.73
N PRO A 132 -3.57 12.00 -18.77
CA PRO A 132 -4.86 11.57 -18.29
C PRO A 132 -5.49 12.60 -17.33
N HIS A 133 -6.80 12.55 -17.18
CA HIS A 133 -7.47 13.14 -16.04
C HIS A 133 -7.07 12.39 -14.76
N LEU A 134 -6.70 13.14 -13.71
CA LEU A 134 -6.27 12.55 -12.45
C LEU A 134 -7.37 12.71 -11.40
N ILE A 135 -7.75 11.59 -10.79
CA ILE A 135 -8.68 11.51 -9.66
C ILE A 135 -7.90 11.07 -8.43
N SER A 136 -8.26 11.58 -7.27
CA SER A 136 -7.72 11.16 -5.98
C SER A 136 -8.85 11.00 -4.97
N GLU A 137 -8.83 9.89 -4.23
CA GLU A 137 -9.80 9.55 -3.18
C GLU A 137 -9.29 9.99 -1.79
N SER A 138 -8.92 11.25 -1.66
CA SER A 138 -8.27 11.81 -0.48
C SER A 138 -9.25 12.27 0.62
N GLY A 139 -10.33 11.52 0.86
CA GLY A 139 -11.39 11.88 1.80
C GLY A 139 -10.89 12.18 3.21
N ARG A 140 -9.97 11.35 3.74
CA ARG A 140 -9.35 11.58 5.05
C ARG A 140 -8.67 12.95 5.13
N ALA A 141 -7.94 13.37 4.11
CA ALA A 141 -7.26 14.66 4.09
C ALA A 141 -8.23 15.86 4.10
N LEU A 142 -9.43 15.68 3.56
CA LEU A 142 -10.47 16.72 3.55
C LEU A 142 -11.20 16.82 4.89
N THR A 143 -11.35 15.73 5.62
CA THR A 143 -12.20 15.63 6.82
C THR A 143 -11.44 15.41 8.13
N ALA A 144 -10.14 15.12 8.07
CA ALA A 144 -9.31 14.97 9.27
C ALA A 144 -9.35 16.26 10.12
N HIS A 145 -9.24 16.10 11.43
CA HIS A 145 -9.28 17.17 12.43
C HIS A 145 -10.64 17.91 12.57
N HIS A 146 -11.71 17.44 11.94
CA HIS A 146 -13.04 18.05 12.11
C HIS A 146 -13.75 17.62 13.40
N ALA A 147 -13.28 16.57 14.05
CA ALA A 147 -13.83 16.05 15.30
C ALA A 147 -12.72 15.61 16.24
N VAL A 148 -12.96 15.72 17.54
CA VAL A 148 -12.08 15.26 18.62
C VAL A 148 -12.89 14.38 19.56
N LEU A 149 -12.36 13.21 19.88
CA LEU A 149 -12.89 12.34 20.92
C LEU A 149 -12.09 12.57 22.21
N ILE A 150 -12.77 13.00 23.26
CA ILE A 150 -12.22 13.14 24.60
C ILE A 150 -12.78 12.02 25.44
N THR A 151 -11.91 11.22 26.04
CA THR A 151 -12.30 10.08 26.87
C THR A 151 -11.37 9.92 28.05
N ASN A 152 -11.87 9.27 29.11
CA ASN A 152 -11.06 8.87 30.25
C ASN A 152 -10.50 7.46 29.99
N VAL A 153 -9.35 7.16 30.56
CA VAL A 153 -8.85 5.80 30.66
C VAL A 153 -9.70 5.05 31.68
N ILE A 154 -10.42 4.03 31.23
CA ILE A 154 -11.31 3.23 32.07
C ILE A 154 -10.72 1.86 32.45
N GLY A 155 -9.61 1.48 31.80
CA GLY A 155 -8.90 0.24 32.07
C GLY A 155 -7.57 0.20 31.31
N GLU A 156 -6.72 -0.68 31.74
CA GLU A 156 -5.41 -0.94 31.13
C GLU A 156 -5.27 -2.45 31.01
N GLU A 157 -4.92 -2.92 29.84
CA GLU A 157 -4.52 -4.31 29.60
C GLU A 157 -2.99 -4.34 29.49
N ARG A 158 -2.37 -5.06 30.41
CA ARG A 158 -0.92 -5.24 30.41
C ARG A 158 -0.60 -6.65 29.97
N ILE A 159 0.31 -6.75 29.03
CA ILE A 159 0.97 -8.04 28.75
C ILE A 159 1.88 -8.32 29.95
N ASP A 160 1.79 -9.52 30.48
CA ASP A 160 2.68 -9.95 31.55
C ASP A 160 4.12 -10.01 31.02
N ASP A 161 5.00 -9.15 31.58
CA ASP A 161 6.41 -9.08 31.20
C ASP A 161 7.23 -10.19 31.85
N THR A 162 6.59 -11.08 32.65
CA THR A 162 7.27 -12.21 33.27
C THR A 162 7.77 -13.14 32.16
N PRO A 163 9.07 -13.44 32.10
CA PRO A 163 9.59 -14.37 31.13
C PRO A 163 8.83 -15.70 31.20
N PRO A 164 8.42 -16.27 30.06
CA PRO A 164 7.72 -17.54 30.06
C PRO A 164 8.61 -18.63 30.67
N GLU A 165 8.03 -19.49 31.52
CA GLU A 165 8.72 -20.67 32.03
C GLU A 165 8.51 -21.83 31.04
N ARG A 166 9.62 -22.49 30.70
CA ARG A 166 9.58 -23.71 29.88
C ARG A 166 9.08 -24.87 30.76
N HIS A 167 7.80 -25.22 30.58
CA HIS A 167 7.25 -26.42 31.21
C HIS A 167 7.61 -27.63 30.36
N SER A 168 8.51 -28.47 30.87
CA SER A 168 8.78 -29.80 30.32
C SER A 168 7.61 -30.73 30.68
N THR A 169 6.55 -30.72 29.87
CA THR A 169 5.52 -31.75 29.93
C THR A 169 6.07 -32.99 29.25
N GLY A 170 6.42 -34.00 30.05
CA GLY A 170 7.20 -35.16 29.65
C GLY A 170 6.61 -36.13 28.64
N GLU A 171 5.58 -35.80 27.87
CA GLU A 171 4.95 -36.73 26.94
C GLU A 171 4.33 -36.12 25.66
N SER A 172 4.45 -34.84 25.40
CA SER A 172 4.04 -34.30 24.09
C SER A 172 5.28 -33.89 23.31
N GLN A 173 5.37 -34.41 22.10
CA GLN A 173 6.31 -33.95 21.08
C GLN A 173 6.04 -32.44 20.92
N GLU A 174 6.86 -31.58 21.56
CA GLU A 174 6.75 -30.14 21.34
C GLU A 174 6.80 -29.88 19.85
N ASP A 175 5.86 -29.10 19.36
CA ASP A 175 5.85 -28.70 17.95
C ASP A 175 7.21 -28.07 17.63
N ALA A 176 7.83 -28.48 16.53
CA ALA A 176 9.14 -27.99 16.10
C ALA A 176 9.20 -26.45 16.02
N GLN A 177 8.06 -25.80 15.84
CA GLN A 177 7.92 -24.35 15.86
C GLN A 177 8.05 -23.77 17.28
N VAL A 178 7.51 -24.43 18.29
CA VAL A 178 7.62 -24.02 19.70
C VAL A 178 9.08 -24.18 20.16
N GLU A 179 9.73 -25.25 19.79
CA GLU A 179 11.16 -25.48 20.08
C GLU A 179 12.04 -24.41 19.43
N LEU A 180 11.75 -24.02 18.18
CA LEU A 180 12.45 -22.94 17.51
C LEU A 180 12.26 -21.60 18.24
N LEU A 181 11.04 -21.29 18.69
CA LEU A 181 10.75 -20.06 19.44
C LEU A 181 11.51 -20.02 20.77
N TRP A 182 11.61 -21.16 21.48
CA TRP A 182 12.38 -21.23 22.71
C TRP A 182 13.87 -20.98 22.47
N ARG A 183 14.46 -21.53 21.43
CA ARG A 183 15.86 -21.27 21.06
C ARG A 183 16.10 -19.79 20.77
N VAL A 184 15.20 -19.16 20.01
CA VAL A 184 15.30 -17.74 19.69
C VAL A 184 15.19 -16.92 20.98
N PHE A 185 14.25 -17.24 21.86
CA PHE A 185 14.08 -16.55 23.15
C PHE A 185 15.33 -16.65 24.02
N GLU A 186 15.92 -17.84 24.17
CA GLU A 186 17.15 -18.06 24.92
C GLU A 186 18.35 -17.30 24.32
N GLN A 187 18.46 -17.28 22.99
CA GLN A 187 19.49 -16.50 22.29
C GLN A 187 19.33 -14.99 22.54
N LEU A 188 18.10 -14.48 22.50
CA LEU A 188 17.82 -13.07 22.76
C LEU A 188 18.07 -12.69 24.21
N ALA A 189 17.74 -13.56 25.16
CA ALA A 189 17.98 -13.33 26.59
C ALA A 189 19.47 -13.25 26.92
N THR A 190 20.34 -13.90 26.12
CA THR A 190 21.80 -13.89 26.28
C THR A 190 22.53 -12.92 25.36
N ALA A 191 21.83 -12.33 24.38
CA ALA A 191 22.42 -11.44 23.39
C ALA A 191 22.88 -10.11 23.97
N GLN A 192 24.16 -9.80 23.81
CA GLN A 192 24.74 -8.51 24.19
C GLN A 192 24.80 -7.50 23.03
N GLU A 193 24.46 -7.92 21.80
CA GLU A 193 24.56 -7.07 20.62
C GLU A 193 23.19 -6.76 19.99
N PRO A 194 22.92 -5.47 19.67
CA PRO A 194 21.64 -5.06 19.07
C PRO A 194 21.33 -5.71 17.69
N ARG A 195 22.32 -6.25 16.99
CA ARG A 195 22.15 -6.91 15.68
C ARG A 195 21.34 -8.20 15.76
N MET A 196 21.44 -8.94 16.85
CA MET A 196 20.68 -10.19 17.01
C MET A 196 19.18 -9.97 17.19
N LEU A 197 18.75 -8.76 17.56
CA LEU A 197 17.33 -8.38 17.67
C LEU A 197 16.66 -8.14 16.31
N VAL A 198 17.42 -8.03 15.22
CA VAL A 198 16.90 -7.74 13.87
C VAL A 198 16.74 -8.99 13.02
N GLU A 199 17.44 -10.08 13.37
CA GLU A 199 17.45 -11.34 12.64
C GLU A 199 16.56 -12.43 13.26
N ALA A 200 15.98 -12.18 14.43
CA ALA A 200 15.03 -13.05 15.13
C ALA A 200 13.57 -12.68 14.81
#